data_110f032584bd8aa195889f37d0d8831a
#
_entry.id   110f032584bd8aa195889f37d0d8831a
#
_cell.length_a   1.000
_cell.length_b   1.000
_cell.length_c   1.000
_cell.angle_alpha   90.00
_cell.angle_beta   90.00
_cell.angle_gamma   90.00
#
_symmetry.space_group_name_H-M   'P 1'
#
loop_
_entity.id
_entity.type
_entity.pdbx_description
1 polymer ?
#
loop_
_entity_poly.entity_id
_entity_poly.type
_entity_poly.pdbx_seq_one_letter_code
_entity_poly.pdbx_strand_id
1 'polypeptide(L)'
;MPWLAPLMAVSGIALAAGSGASGVAASEPATRQPSPAWTDGRFAWKSSGPIVDVGPDRSAPDPHIAIKDPTVVFADGRWHVFATVRMKSGRVDIEYLNFVSWAEANQAPRHVLALHSQYYCAPQVFFFSPHRRWYLIYQLADSSRQPPFGPCFSTTRRLADPKSWTPPQPMVTNAPAKPKWLDFWVIADTEKAHLFYTSLDGHLWRRETRLADFPLGWSSQQLALRADLFEASHTYRLQGLNRYLTIVEAQGKARRYYKAYLADRLEGPWRPLADSIEHSFAAPANVQLDVPWTDNFSHGELIRAGIDERMEINPGRIRFLYQGASDEEYRSTGYGGIPWRLGMLESQR
;
A
#
# COMPACT_ATOMS: atom_id res chain seq x y z
N MET A 1 66.95 23.08 7.82
CA MET A 1 67.31 24.45 8.20
C MET A 1 66.09 25.31 8.18
N PRO A 2 65.92 26.14 9.22
CA PRO A 2 64.64 26.70 9.66
C PRO A 2 64.48 28.18 9.27
N TRP A 3 63.26 28.74 9.43
CA TRP A 3 62.97 30.13 9.77
C TRP A 3 61.50 30.19 10.16
N LEU A 4 61.14 30.22 11.44
CA LEU A 4 61.00 31.33 12.43
C LEU A 4 59.91 32.33 12.10
N ALA A 5 58.97 32.37 13.06
CA ALA A 5 57.84 33.30 13.22
C ALA A 5 58.29 34.77 13.50
N PRO A 6 57.39 35.72 13.64
CA PRO A 6 57.08 36.17 15.00
C PRO A 6 55.62 36.44 15.34
N LEU A 7 55.32 36.28 16.65
CA LEU A 7 54.21 36.82 17.42
C LEU A 7 54.12 38.35 17.32
N MET A 8 52.89 38.88 17.33
CA MET A 8 52.56 40.14 18.01
C MET A 8 51.27 39.99 18.78
N ALA A 9 51.34 40.21 20.08
CA ALA A 9 50.23 40.38 20.97
C ALA A 9 49.89 41.89 21.10
N VAL A 10 48.63 42.23 21.13
CA VAL A 10 48.16 43.51 21.71
C VAL A 10 46.86 43.24 22.53
N SER A 11 46.92 43.79 23.71
CA SER A 11 46.00 43.77 24.83
C SER A 11 44.61 44.32 24.60
N GLY A 12 43.64 43.76 25.14
CA GLY A 12 42.62 44.01 26.10
C GLY A 12 41.85 45.33 26.07
N ILE A 13 40.54 45.22 26.04
CA ILE A 13 39.60 46.07 26.83
C ILE A 13 38.41 45.18 27.16
N ALA A 14 38.15 45.01 28.48
CA ALA A 14 36.94 44.45 29.05
C ALA A 14 35.87 45.54 29.14
N LEU A 15 34.67 45.25 28.69
CA LEU A 15 33.46 45.95 29.11
C LEU A 15 32.40 44.92 29.48
N ALA A 16 32.08 44.87 30.75
CA ALA A 16 30.96 44.17 31.30
C ALA A 16 29.67 44.97 31.09
N ALA A 17 28.62 44.30 30.64
CA ALA A 17 27.26 44.74 30.97
C ALA A 17 26.21 43.64 30.62
N GLY A 18 25.46 43.26 31.62
CA GLY A 18 24.01 43.12 31.47
C GLY A 18 23.49 41.72 31.16
N SER A 19 23.31 40.97 32.20
CA SER A 19 22.39 39.83 32.31
C SER A 19 20.98 40.15 31.81
N GLY A 20 20.50 39.30 30.89
CA GLY A 20 19.12 39.26 30.43
C GLY A 20 18.85 37.88 29.79
N ALA A 21 18.92 36.83 30.60
CA ALA A 21 18.50 35.49 30.17
C ALA A 21 16.97 35.44 30.19
N SER A 22 16.32 35.84 29.10
CA SER A 22 14.94 35.45 28.82
C SER A 22 14.95 34.02 28.37
N GLY A 23 14.71 33.10 29.29
CA GLY A 23 14.45 31.68 28.96
C GLY A 23 13.18 31.60 28.15
N VAL A 24 13.35 31.40 26.85
CA VAL A 24 12.29 30.87 26.00
C VAL A 24 12.13 29.40 26.39
N ALA A 25 11.12 29.15 27.25
CA ALA A 25 10.67 27.80 27.51
C ALA A 25 10.30 27.16 26.15
N ALA A 26 11.05 26.14 25.75
CA ALA A 26 10.66 25.28 24.65
C ALA A 26 9.29 24.69 25.04
N SER A 27 8.23 25.17 24.41
CA SER A 27 6.92 24.56 24.51
C SER A 27 7.05 23.13 24.03
N GLU A 28 6.81 22.15 24.91
CA GLU A 28 6.61 20.76 24.53
C GLU A 28 5.62 20.73 23.38
N PRO A 29 5.87 19.89 22.32
CA PRO A 29 4.92 19.74 21.23
C PRO A 29 3.62 19.24 21.85
N ALA A 30 2.58 20.06 21.82
CA ALA A 30 1.25 19.71 22.26
C ALA A 30 0.90 18.37 21.59
N THR A 31 0.67 17.34 22.39
CA THR A 31 0.18 16.04 21.95
C THR A 31 -1.15 16.28 21.27
N ARG A 32 -1.11 16.36 19.93
CA ARG A 32 -2.30 16.55 19.11
C ARG A 32 -3.22 15.37 19.40
N GLN A 33 -4.39 15.65 19.94
CA GLN A 33 -5.42 14.63 20.12
C GLN A 33 -5.63 13.90 18.80
N PRO A 34 -5.69 12.54 18.79
CA PRO A 34 -5.98 11.80 17.57
C PRO A 34 -7.30 12.30 16.97
N SER A 35 -7.37 12.39 15.63
CA SER A 35 -8.60 12.81 14.99
C SER A 35 -9.74 11.85 15.32
N PRO A 36 -11.02 12.30 15.32
CA PRO A 36 -12.18 11.44 15.57
C PRO A 36 -12.18 10.15 14.73
N ALA A 37 -11.65 10.19 13.51
CA ALA A 37 -11.52 9.01 12.65
C ALA A 37 -10.80 7.84 13.33
N TRP A 38 -9.81 8.10 14.19
CA TRP A 38 -9.02 7.05 14.85
C TRP A 38 -9.58 6.60 16.21
N THR A 39 -10.59 7.28 16.73
CA THR A 39 -11.29 6.93 17.97
C THR A 39 -12.69 6.41 17.71
N ASP A 40 -13.43 7.03 16.80
CA ASP A 40 -14.85 6.80 16.57
C ASP A 40 -15.13 6.04 15.26
N GLY A 41 -14.11 5.82 14.43
CA GLY A 41 -14.26 5.16 13.11
C GLY A 41 -15.03 5.99 12.09
N ARG A 42 -15.14 7.30 12.28
CA ARG A 42 -15.86 8.19 11.38
C ARG A 42 -14.93 8.73 10.31
N PHE A 43 -14.99 8.13 9.14
CA PHE A 43 -14.23 8.56 7.97
C PHE A 43 -15.14 9.35 7.03
N ALA A 44 -14.60 10.40 6.43
CA ALA A 44 -15.22 11.17 5.36
C ALA A 44 -14.18 11.43 4.28
N TRP A 45 -14.56 11.20 3.05
CA TRP A 45 -13.66 11.24 1.91
C TRP A 45 -14.16 12.16 0.82
N LYS A 46 -13.21 12.73 0.07
CA LYS A 46 -13.43 13.39 -1.20
C LYS A 46 -12.67 12.65 -2.29
N SER A 47 -13.28 12.49 -3.46
CA SER A 47 -12.64 11.90 -4.64
C SER A 47 -12.96 12.72 -5.88
N SER A 48 -11.95 12.92 -6.71
CA SER A 48 -12.11 13.41 -8.07
C SER A 48 -12.66 12.32 -9.00
N GLY A 49 -12.67 12.56 -10.30
CA GLY A 49 -12.82 11.54 -11.32
C GLY A 49 -11.67 10.52 -11.30
N PRO A 50 -11.69 9.51 -12.19
CA PRO A 50 -10.61 8.54 -12.27
C PRO A 50 -9.29 9.24 -12.66
N ILE A 51 -8.22 8.91 -11.94
CA ILE A 51 -6.89 9.50 -12.16
C ILE A 51 -6.00 8.64 -13.05
N VAL A 52 -6.29 7.34 -13.14
CA VAL A 52 -5.65 6.42 -14.09
C VAL A 52 -6.73 5.52 -14.67
N ASP A 53 -6.90 5.58 -15.97
CA ASP A 53 -7.73 4.67 -16.76
C ASP A 53 -6.82 3.66 -17.48
N VAL A 54 -7.40 2.68 -18.13
CA VAL A 54 -6.66 1.79 -19.04
C VAL A 54 -5.97 2.63 -20.13
N GLY A 55 -4.84 2.13 -20.64
CA GLY A 55 -4.06 2.86 -21.64
C GLY A 55 -4.91 3.32 -22.84
N PRO A 56 -4.50 4.39 -23.52
CA PRO A 56 -5.28 5.04 -24.58
C PRO A 56 -5.40 4.19 -25.84
N ASP A 57 -4.49 3.24 -26.07
CA ASP A 57 -4.47 2.42 -27.29
C ASP A 57 -5.50 1.29 -27.21
N ARG A 58 -6.73 1.63 -27.58
CA ARG A 58 -7.83 0.65 -27.71
C ARG A 58 -7.79 -0.10 -29.05
N SER A 59 -6.89 0.28 -29.96
CA SER A 59 -6.70 -0.35 -31.26
C SER A 59 -5.68 -1.49 -31.24
N ALA A 60 -4.96 -1.66 -30.14
CA ALA A 60 -4.05 -2.79 -29.95
C ALA A 60 -4.76 -4.14 -30.19
N PRO A 61 -4.07 -5.16 -30.70
CA PRO A 61 -4.67 -6.49 -30.93
C PRO A 61 -5.28 -7.10 -29.66
N ASP A 62 -4.71 -6.81 -28.49
CA ASP A 62 -5.19 -7.25 -27.17
C ASP A 62 -5.19 -6.06 -26.20
N PRO A 63 -6.17 -5.15 -26.29
CA PRO A 63 -6.18 -3.92 -25.50
C PRO A 63 -6.47 -4.21 -24.03
N HIS A 64 -5.94 -3.36 -23.15
CA HIS A 64 -6.31 -3.35 -21.72
C HIS A 64 -7.79 -2.98 -21.59
N ILE A 65 -8.52 -3.70 -20.75
CA ILE A 65 -9.92 -3.43 -20.42
C ILE A 65 -10.12 -3.01 -18.96
N ALA A 66 -9.13 -3.26 -18.10
CA ALA A 66 -9.15 -2.84 -16.70
C ALA A 66 -7.73 -2.57 -16.19
N ILE A 67 -7.64 -1.61 -15.24
CA ILE A 67 -6.49 -1.40 -14.38
C ILE A 67 -6.96 -1.43 -12.92
N LYS A 68 -6.34 -2.27 -12.10
CA LYS A 68 -6.82 -2.61 -10.76
C LYS A 68 -5.68 -3.01 -9.81
N ASP A 69 -6.02 -3.32 -8.56
CA ASP A 69 -5.10 -3.79 -7.51
C ASP A 69 -3.82 -2.92 -7.42
N PRO A 70 -3.92 -1.59 -7.24
CA PRO A 70 -2.73 -0.73 -7.28
C PRO A 70 -1.89 -0.84 -6.02
N THR A 71 -0.56 -0.77 -6.19
CA THR A 71 0.39 -0.46 -5.13
C THR A 71 1.24 0.74 -5.52
N VAL A 72 1.64 1.57 -4.56
CA VAL A 72 2.26 2.85 -4.85
C VAL A 72 3.33 3.24 -3.84
N VAL A 73 4.40 3.87 -4.33
CA VAL A 73 5.44 4.46 -3.51
C VAL A 73 5.94 5.77 -4.11
N PHE A 74 6.29 6.72 -3.25
CA PHE A 74 6.97 7.95 -3.66
C PHE A 74 8.46 7.82 -3.34
N ALA A 75 9.29 7.76 -4.37
CA ALA A 75 10.74 7.65 -4.25
C ALA A 75 11.45 8.48 -5.32
N ASP A 76 12.61 9.01 -5.02
CA ASP A 76 13.43 9.81 -5.94
C ASP A 76 12.67 10.95 -6.64
N GLY A 77 11.74 11.59 -5.90
CA GLY A 77 10.92 12.70 -6.40
C GLY A 77 9.79 12.30 -7.37
N ARG A 78 9.46 11.02 -7.48
CA ARG A 78 8.46 10.50 -8.41
C ARG A 78 7.53 9.48 -7.72
N TRP A 79 6.33 9.39 -8.23
CA TRP A 79 5.39 8.31 -7.92
C TRP A 79 5.71 7.10 -8.79
N HIS A 80 5.75 5.94 -8.18
CA HIS A 80 5.89 4.65 -8.83
C HIS A 80 4.65 3.83 -8.49
N VAL A 81 3.84 3.54 -9.49
CA VAL A 81 2.61 2.76 -9.36
C VAL A 81 2.79 1.44 -10.10
N PHE A 82 2.47 0.36 -9.41
CA PHE A 82 2.33 -0.97 -10.02
C PHE A 82 0.88 -1.38 -9.85
N ALA A 83 0.26 -1.86 -10.91
CA ALA A 83 -1.15 -2.23 -10.87
C ALA A 83 -1.39 -3.46 -11.76
N THR A 84 -2.37 -4.26 -11.41
CA THR A 84 -2.84 -5.33 -12.27
C THR A 84 -3.54 -4.73 -13.48
N VAL A 85 -3.19 -5.20 -14.67
CA VAL A 85 -3.94 -4.91 -15.90
C VAL A 85 -4.56 -6.18 -16.43
N ARG A 86 -5.78 -6.05 -16.98
CA ARG A 86 -6.47 -7.14 -17.66
C ARG A 86 -6.67 -6.79 -19.12
N MET A 87 -6.28 -7.69 -19.99
CA MET A 87 -6.44 -7.59 -21.42
C MET A 87 -7.79 -8.19 -21.87
N LYS A 88 -8.23 -7.83 -23.07
CA LYS A 88 -9.46 -8.33 -23.70
C LYS A 88 -9.45 -9.86 -23.87
N SER A 89 -8.29 -10.44 -24.14
CA SER A 89 -8.09 -11.90 -24.19
C SER A 89 -8.35 -12.63 -22.87
N GLY A 90 -8.39 -11.89 -21.75
CA GLY A 90 -8.42 -12.44 -20.39
C GLY A 90 -7.04 -12.59 -19.76
N ARG A 91 -5.96 -12.30 -20.47
CA ARG A 91 -4.61 -12.23 -19.92
C ARG A 91 -4.56 -11.17 -18.80
N VAL A 92 -3.76 -11.45 -17.77
CA VAL A 92 -3.57 -10.58 -16.60
C VAL A 92 -2.09 -10.47 -16.32
N ASP A 93 -1.60 -9.24 -16.24
CA ASP A 93 -0.20 -8.91 -15.96
C ASP A 93 -0.13 -7.75 -14.93
N ILE A 94 1.07 -7.37 -14.53
CA ILE A 94 1.33 -6.16 -13.73
C ILE A 94 1.90 -5.09 -14.65
N GLU A 95 1.31 -3.91 -14.64
CA GLU A 95 1.79 -2.71 -15.34
C GLU A 95 2.47 -1.75 -14.36
N TYR A 96 3.53 -1.10 -14.80
CA TYR A 96 4.26 -0.09 -14.07
C TYR A 96 4.09 1.29 -14.73
N LEU A 97 3.82 2.30 -13.91
CA LEU A 97 3.73 3.71 -14.27
C LEU A 97 4.67 4.53 -13.39
N ASN A 98 5.25 5.58 -13.96
CA ASN A 98 6.14 6.49 -13.23
C ASN A 98 5.88 7.93 -13.66
N PHE A 99 5.58 8.83 -12.69
CA PHE A 99 5.22 10.23 -12.96
C PHE A 99 5.59 11.14 -11.78
N VAL A 100 5.64 12.46 -12.00
CA VAL A 100 5.94 13.44 -10.94
C VAL A 100 4.67 13.90 -10.25
N SER A 101 3.62 14.16 -11.00
CA SER A 101 2.33 14.65 -10.48
C SER A 101 1.19 13.72 -10.83
N TRP A 102 0.24 13.54 -9.91
CA TRP A 102 -0.99 12.78 -10.15
C TRP A 102 -1.82 13.31 -11.32
N ALA A 103 -1.71 14.60 -11.64
CA ALA A 103 -2.35 15.17 -12.83
C ALA A 103 -1.81 14.58 -14.15
N GLU A 104 -0.58 14.04 -14.14
CA GLU A 104 0.09 13.43 -15.29
C GLU A 104 -0.08 11.91 -15.33
N ALA A 105 -0.64 11.31 -14.27
CA ALA A 105 -0.64 9.87 -14.07
C ALA A 105 -1.24 9.10 -15.25
N ASN A 106 -2.35 9.60 -15.82
CA ASN A 106 -3.03 8.92 -16.92
C ASN A 106 -2.24 8.93 -18.25
N GLN A 107 -1.38 9.92 -18.44
CA GLN A 107 -0.50 10.09 -19.63
C GLN A 107 0.90 9.51 -19.41
N ALA A 108 1.20 9.01 -18.20
CA ALA A 108 2.51 8.46 -17.90
C ALA A 108 2.87 7.27 -18.83
N PRO A 109 4.14 7.11 -19.19
CA PRO A 109 4.60 5.92 -19.89
C PRO A 109 4.21 4.66 -19.14
N ARG A 110 3.74 3.64 -19.85
CA ARG A 110 3.24 2.39 -19.32
C ARG A 110 4.13 1.23 -19.71
N HIS A 111 4.45 0.38 -18.77
CA HIS A 111 5.34 -0.76 -18.98
C HIS A 111 4.73 -2.00 -18.34
N VAL A 112 4.23 -2.92 -19.15
CA VAL A 112 3.86 -4.26 -18.66
C VAL A 112 5.14 -4.98 -18.25
N LEU A 113 5.18 -5.46 -17.01
CA LEU A 113 6.33 -6.20 -16.50
C LEU A 113 6.33 -7.62 -17.09
N ALA A 114 7.46 -8.05 -17.62
CA ALA A 114 7.63 -9.40 -18.16
C ALA A 114 8.14 -10.35 -17.06
N LEU A 115 7.37 -10.54 -16.00
CA LEU A 115 7.79 -11.36 -14.85
C LEU A 115 7.59 -12.85 -15.10
N HIS A 116 6.47 -13.24 -15.71
CA HIS A 116 6.12 -14.63 -15.97
C HIS A 116 5.20 -14.76 -17.17
N SER A 117 5.10 -15.98 -17.75
CA SER A 117 4.20 -16.25 -18.88
C SER A 117 2.78 -16.65 -18.48
N GLN A 118 2.57 -17.05 -17.21
CA GLN A 118 1.26 -17.39 -16.65
C GLN A 118 0.72 -16.22 -15.81
N TYR A 119 -0.49 -16.35 -15.27
CA TYR A 119 -1.21 -15.35 -14.49
C TYR A 119 -0.44 -14.85 -13.27
N TYR A 120 -0.27 -13.54 -13.13
CA TYR A 120 0.25 -12.87 -11.92
C TYR A 120 -0.41 -11.50 -11.74
N CYS A 121 -0.70 -11.13 -10.48
CA CYS A 121 -1.45 -9.91 -10.17
C CYS A 121 -1.35 -9.51 -8.69
N ALA A 122 -2.11 -8.46 -8.31
CA ALA A 122 -2.24 -7.93 -6.95
C ALA A 122 -0.87 -7.65 -6.31
N PRO A 123 -0.12 -6.67 -6.86
CA PRO A 123 1.22 -6.37 -6.39
C PRO A 123 1.23 -5.58 -5.09
N GLN A 124 2.32 -5.73 -4.31
CA GLN A 124 2.76 -4.83 -3.26
C GLN A 124 4.23 -4.48 -3.50
N VAL A 125 4.59 -3.20 -3.55
CA VAL A 125 5.96 -2.73 -3.70
C VAL A 125 6.46 -2.06 -2.42
N PHE A 126 7.68 -2.36 -1.98
CA PHE A 126 8.37 -1.67 -0.88
C PHE A 126 9.89 -1.86 -0.94
N PHE A 127 10.62 -0.97 -0.28
CA PHE A 127 12.05 -1.10 -0.07
C PHE A 127 12.29 -1.89 1.22
N PHE A 128 12.94 -3.05 1.13
CA PHE A 128 13.32 -3.81 2.31
C PHE A 128 14.69 -3.37 2.79
N SER A 129 14.69 -2.59 3.86
CA SER A 129 15.86 -1.90 4.38
C SER A 129 17.03 -2.82 4.73
N PRO A 130 16.84 -4.00 5.37
CA PRO A 130 17.95 -4.89 5.66
C PRO A 130 18.68 -5.42 4.42
N HIS A 131 17.96 -5.62 3.30
CA HIS A 131 18.54 -6.11 2.04
C HIS A 131 18.96 -4.99 1.08
N ARG A 132 18.58 -3.74 1.39
CA ARG A 132 18.78 -2.56 0.53
C ARG A 132 18.30 -2.80 -0.90
N ARG A 133 17.07 -3.34 -1.02
CA ARG A 133 16.43 -3.71 -2.30
C ARG A 133 14.94 -3.43 -2.26
N TRP A 134 14.41 -3.13 -3.41
CA TRP A 134 12.98 -3.12 -3.66
C TRP A 134 12.47 -4.54 -3.80
N TYR A 135 11.33 -4.80 -3.20
CA TYR A 135 10.55 -6.02 -3.33
C TYR A 135 9.25 -5.69 -4.02
N LEU A 136 8.86 -6.54 -4.96
CA LEU A 136 7.52 -6.60 -5.53
C LEU A 136 6.97 -7.97 -5.12
N ILE A 137 5.99 -7.96 -4.22
CA ILE A 137 5.26 -9.15 -3.80
C ILE A 137 4.01 -9.21 -4.67
N TYR A 138 3.62 -10.39 -5.10
CA TYR A 138 2.42 -10.59 -5.91
C TYR A 138 1.97 -12.05 -5.85
N GLN A 139 0.75 -12.31 -6.26
CA GLN A 139 0.27 -13.68 -6.45
C GLN A 139 0.58 -14.15 -7.87
N LEU A 140 1.05 -15.38 -7.97
CA LEU A 140 1.43 -16.02 -9.22
C LEU A 140 0.78 -17.40 -9.32
N ALA A 141 0.17 -17.69 -10.48
CA ALA A 141 -0.16 -19.05 -10.88
C ALA A 141 0.98 -19.62 -11.70
N ASP A 142 1.51 -20.77 -11.28
CA ASP A 142 2.56 -21.51 -11.99
C ASP A 142 2.29 -23.00 -11.83
N SER A 143 1.82 -23.62 -12.91
CA SER A 143 1.44 -25.04 -12.92
C SER A 143 2.62 -26.00 -12.68
N SER A 144 3.86 -25.52 -12.80
CA SER A 144 5.07 -26.29 -12.50
C SER A 144 5.43 -26.36 -11.02
N ARG A 145 4.72 -25.61 -10.15
CA ARG A 145 5.01 -25.47 -8.72
C ARG A 145 3.98 -26.17 -7.83
N GLN A 146 4.36 -26.35 -6.56
CA GLN A 146 3.47 -26.81 -5.50
C GLN A 146 3.57 -25.86 -4.30
N PRO A 147 2.45 -25.19 -3.91
CA PRO A 147 1.16 -25.16 -4.60
C PRO A 147 1.24 -24.36 -5.92
N PRO A 148 0.36 -24.65 -6.89
CA PRO A 148 0.42 -24.03 -8.23
C PRO A 148 -0.05 -22.56 -8.25
N PHE A 149 -0.47 -22.02 -7.10
CA PHE A 149 -0.86 -20.62 -6.91
C PHE A 149 -0.42 -20.15 -5.53
N GLY A 150 0.19 -18.98 -5.45
CA GLY A 150 0.59 -18.42 -4.15
C GLY A 150 1.44 -17.15 -4.23
N PRO A 151 1.92 -16.69 -3.06
CA PRO A 151 2.73 -15.51 -2.97
C PRO A 151 4.11 -15.74 -3.57
N CYS A 152 4.51 -14.83 -4.45
CA CYS A 152 5.85 -14.77 -5.03
C CYS A 152 6.44 -13.38 -4.83
N PHE A 153 7.74 -13.27 -5.01
CA PHE A 153 8.45 -11.99 -5.01
C PHE A 153 9.45 -11.89 -6.15
N SER A 154 9.67 -10.67 -6.60
CA SER A 154 10.79 -10.24 -7.42
C SER A 154 11.50 -9.08 -6.75
N THR A 155 12.79 -8.89 -7.03
CA THR A 155 13.56 -7.80 -6.42
C THR A 155 14.30 -6.97 -7.46
N THR A 156 14.56 -5.70 -7.12
CA THR A 156 15.45 -4.84 -7.91
C THR A 156 16.19 -3.85 -7.01
N ARG A 157 17.29 -3.28 -7.53
CA ARG A 157 17.94 -2.10 -6.96
C ARG A 157 17.60 -0.82 -7.72
N ARG A 158 16.91 -0.93 -8.84
CA ARG A 158 16.58 0.18 -9.76
C ARG A 158 15.07 0.22 -9.99
N LEU A 159 14.35 0.82 -9.03
CA LEU A 159 12.88 0.87 -9.05
C LEU A 159 12.32 1.43 -10.36
N ALA A 160 12.96 2.45 -10.91
CA ALA A 160 12.53 3.13 -12.14
C ALA A 160 12.79 2.32 -13.44
N ASP A 161 13.50 1.20 -13.35
CA ASP A 161 13.80 0.34 -14.51
C ASP A 161 12.90 -0.90 -14.53
N PRO A 162 11.83 -0.92 -15.34
CA PRO A 162 10.86 -2.02 -15.37
C PRO A 162 11.46 -3.37 -15.82
N LYS A 163 12.65 -3.36 -16.43
CA LYS A 163 13.34 -4.57 -16.89
C LYS A 163 14.32 -5.15 -15.87
N SER A 164 14.51 -4.49 -14.74
CA SER A 164 15.53 -4.85 -13.75
C SER A 164 15.05 -5.83 -12.67
N TRP A 165 13.78 -6.22 -12.69
CA TRP A 165 13.22 -7.15 -11.73
C TRP A 165 13.74 -8.57 -11.94
N THR A 166 14.09 -9.24 -10.85
CA THR A 166 14.50 -10.65 -10.90
C THR A 166 13.33 -11.56 -11.29
N PRO A 167 13.61 -12.76 -11.83
CA PRO A 167 12.56 -13.77 -12.00
C PRO A 167 11.82 -14.07 -10.69
N PRO A 168 10.54 -14.50 -10.74
CA PRO A 168 9.71 -14.80 -9.58
C PRO A 168 10.31 -15.89 -8.70
N GLN A 169 10.26 -15.67 -7.39
CA GLN A 169 10.61 -16.67 -6.39
C GLN A 169 9.40 -16.90 -5.45
N PRO A 170 9.08 -18.16 -5.09
CA PRO A 170 8.02 -18.43 -4.14
C PRO A 170 8.40 -17.97 -2.73
N MET A 171 7.45 -17.37 -2.00
CA MET A 171 7.68 -16.94 -0.61
C MET A 171 7.36 -18.05 0.39
N VAL A 172 6.27 -18.79 0.18
CA VAL A 172 5.77 -19.78 1.11
C VAL A 172 5.86 -21.17 0.46
N THR A 173 6.68 -22.03 1.03
CA THR A 173 6.93 -23.41 0.55
C THR A 173 6.27 -24.47 1.43
N ASN A 174 5.80 -24.10 2.63
CA ASN A 174 5.14 -24.98 3.61
C ASN A 174 3.62 -24.82 3.61
N ALA A 175 3.02 -24.58 2.47
CA ALA A 175 1.58 -24.46 2.32
C ALA A 175 0.91 -25.83 2.08
N PRO A 176 -0.41 -25.97 2.42
CA PRO A 176 -1.20 -27.12 1.98
C PRO A 176 -1.20 -27.25 0.46
N ALA A 177 -1.49 -28.44 -0.05
CA ALA A 177 -1.54 -28.68 -1.49
C ALA A 177 -2.58 -27.82 -2.25
N LYS A 178 -3.66 -27.42 -1.57
CA LYS A 178 -4.73 -26.56 -2.12
C LYS A 178 -5.05 -25.45 -1.12
N PRO A 179 -4.18 -24.45 -0.96
CA PRO A 179 -4.42 -23.34 -0.04
C PRO A 179 -5.54 -22.44 -0.56
N LYS A 180 -6.39 -21.98 0.35
CA LYS A 180 -7.31 -20.89 0.08
C LYS A 180 -6.62 -19.61 0.53
N TRP A 181 -6.08 -18.83 -0.37
CA TRP A 181 -5.38 -17.60 -0.08
C TRP A 181 -5.31 -16.68 -1.28
N LEU A 182 -5.37 -15.37 -1.04
CA LEU A 182 -5.15 -14.33 -2.04
C LEU A 182 -4.81 -12.99 -1.37
N ASP A 183 -4.32 -12.05 -2.19
CA ASP A 183 -4.01 -10.65 -1.83
C ASP A 183 -3.03 -10.56 -0.67
N PHE A 184 -1.80 -10.91 -0.98
CA PHE A 184 -0.72 -11.00 -0.02
C PHE A 184 -0.15 -9.63 0.32
N TRP A 185 -0.04 -9.34 1.61
CA TRP A 185 0.50 -8.09 2.12
C TRP A 185 1.57 -8.33 3.18
N VAL A 186 2.75 -7.74 2.98
CA VAL A 186 3.88 -7.80 3.92
C VAL A 186 3.97 -6.49 4.67
N ILE A 187 4.14 -6.58 5.97
CA ILE A 187 4.53 -5.47 6.87
C ILE A 187 5.53 -6.01 7.89
N ALA A 188 6.48 -5.17 8.32
CA ALA A 188 7.44 -5.57 9.35
C ALA A 188 7.39 -4.65 10.57
N ASP A 189 7.65 -5.23 11.74
CA ASP A 189 8.04 -4.53 12.96
C ASP A 189 9.58 -4.53 13.11
N THR A 190 10.07 -4.39 14.33
CA THR A 190 11.51 -4.36 14.61
C THR A 190 12.20 -5.73 14.62
N GLU A 191 11.43 -6.81 14.64
CA GLU A 191 11.95 -8.18 14.82
C GLU A 191 11.51 -9.12 13.69
N LYS A 192 10.28 -8.95 13.20
CA LYS A 192 9.63 -9.88 12.30
C LYS A 192 9.00 -9.18 11.11
N ALA A 193 8.94 -9.90 10.00
CA ALA A 193 8.02 -9.63 8.91
C ALA A 193 6.75 -10.48 9.06
N HIS A 194 5.60 -9.89 8.76
CA HIS A 194 4.28 -10.51 8.82
C HIS A 194 3.67 -10.52 7.42
N LEU A 195 3.17 -11.66 6.98
CA LEU A 195 2.47 -11.85 5.72
C LEU A 195 0.97 -12.04 6.02
N PHE A 196 0.16 -11.06 5.64
CA PHE A 196 -1.29 -11.12 5.74
C PHE A 196 -1.90 -11.54 4.40
N TYR A 197 -3.01 -12.26 4.43
CA TYR A 197 -3.80 -12.67 3.27
C TYR A 197 -5.20 -13.11 3.66
N THR A 198 -6.14 -13.07 2.72
CA THR A 198 -7.52 -13.51 2.93
C THR A 198 -7.78 -14.87 2.28
N SER A 199 -8.90 -15.51 2.63
CA SER A 199 -9.31 -16.81 2.09
C SER A 199 -10.74 -16.85 1.54
N LEU A 200 -11.39 -15.68 1.34
CA LEU A 200 -12.75 -15.50 0.79
C LEU A 200 -13.88 -16.13 1.63
N ASP A 201 -13.60 -16.50 2.86
CA ASP A 201 -14.54 -17.15 3.79
C ASP A 201 -14.64 -16.42 5.14
N GLY A 202 -14.32 -15.11 5.12
CA GLY A 202 -14.38 -14.26 6.30
C GLY A 202 -13.14 -14.34 7.20
N HIS A 203 -12.05 -14.93 6.73
CA HIS A 203 -10.83 -15.05 7.51
C HIS A 203 -9.69 -14.20 6.92
N LEU A 204 -9.06 -13.42 7.79
CA LEU A 204 -7.76 -12.80 7.57
C LEU A 204 -6.71 -13.64 8.30
N TRP A 205 -5.79 -14.18 7.54
CA TRP A 205 -4.70 -15.02 8.02
C TRP A 205 -3.40 -14.24 8.12
N ARG A 206 -2.51 -14.67 8.99
CA ARG A 206 -1.17 -14.14 9.18
C ARG A 206 -0.14 -15.25 9.27
N ARG A 207 1.03 -15.02 8.69
CA ARG A 207 2.26 -15.77 8.93
C ARG A 207 3.34 -14.80 9.37
N GLU A 208 4.39 -15.28 10.03
CA GLU A 208 5.51 -14.46 10.45
C GLU A 208 6.85 -15.15 10.15
N THR A 209 7.88 -14.34 9.96
CA THR A 209 9.26 -14.77 9.83
C THR A 209 10.18 -13.73 10.48
N ARG A 210 11.36 -14.14 10.97
CA ARG A 210 12.34 -13.16 11.48
C ARG A 210 12.85 -12.30 10.33
N LEU A 211 13.18 -11.03 10.59
CA LEU A 211 13.74 -10.14 9.55
C LEU A 211 14.98 -10.73 8.87
N ALA A 212 15.80 -11.46 9.61
CA ALA A 212 17.01 -12.11 9.08
C ALA A 212 16.72 -13.27 8.12
N ASP A 213 15.54 -13.88 8.20
CA ASP A 213 15.15 -15.02 7.37
C ASP A 213 14.27 -14.59 6.17
N PHE A 214 13.73 -13.35 6.21
CA PHE A 214 12.92 -12.79 5.12
C PHE A 214 13.69 -12.83 3.78
N PRO A 215 13.08 -13.20 2.67
CA PRO A 215 11.64 -13.39 2.39
C PRO A 215 11.14 -14.83 2.56
N LEU A 216 11.88 -15.68 3.23
CA LEU A 216 11.58 -17.10 3.47
C LEU A 216 11.32 -17.37 4.95
N GLY A 217 11.28 -18.64 5.35
CA GLY A 217 11.18 -19.02 6.77
C GLY A 217 9.82 -18.75 7.43
N TRP A 218 8.75 -18.65 6.66
CA TRP A 218 7.41 -18.33 7.17
C TRP A 218 6.85 -19.42 8.08
N SER A 219 6.30 -19.00 9.21
CA SER A 219 5.60 -19.86 10.17
C SER A 219 4.36 -20.55 9.53
N SER A 220 3.74 -21.46 10.25
CA SER A 220 2.38 -21.89 9.95
C SER A 220 1.42 -20.71 10.01
N GLN A 221 0.30 -20.82 9.28
CA GLN A 221 -0.74 -19.78 9.28
C GLN A 221 -1.40 -19.66 10.66
N GLN A 222 -1.71 -18.44 11.05
CA GLN A 222 -2.42 -18.09 12.27
C GLN A 222 -3.62 -17.22 11.90
N LEU A 223 -4.75 -17.41 12.56
CA LEU A 223 -5.92 -16.57 12.37
C LEU A 223 -5.67 -15.21 13.01
N ALA A 224 -5.65 -14.14 12.18
CA ALA A 224 -5.51 -12.76 12.66
C ALA A 224 -6.88 -12.15 12.99
N LEU A 225 -7.86 -12.32 12.10
CA LEU A 225 -9.20 -11.77 12.26
C LEU A 225 -10.24 -12.66 11.57
N ARG A 226 -11.40 -12.81 12.22
CA ARG A 226 -12.60 -13.39 11.60
C ARG A 226 -13.73 -12.37 11.64
N ALA A 227 -14.26 -12.01 10.49
CA ALA A 227 -15.35 -11.06 10.33
C ALA A 227 -16.04 -11.29 8.97
N ASP A 228 -17.13 -10.55 8.72
CA ASP A 228 -17.69 -10.44 7.37
C ASP A 228 -16.76 -9.58 6.51
N LEU A 229 -15.75 -10.20 5.95
CA LEU A 229 -14.73 -9.60 5.07
C LEU A 229 -14.58 -10.44 3.81
N PHE A 230 -14.06 -9.83 2.75
CA PHE A 230 -13.95 -10.48 1.45
C PHE A 230 -12.48 -10.69 1.04
N GLU A 231 -11.78 -9.66 0.58
CA GLU A 231 -10.41 -9.75 0.05
C GLU A 231 -9.61 -8.47 0.30
N ALA A 232 -8.43 -8.31 -0.31
CA ALA A 232 -7.64 -7.08 -0.35
C ALA A 232 -7.37 -6.47 1.04
N SER A 233 -6.80 -7.26 1.94
CA SER A 233 -6.40 -6.78 3.26
C SER A 233 -5.03 -6.11 3.23
N HIS A 234 -4.95 -4.86 3.68
CA HIS A 234 -3.70 -4.10 3.77
C HIS A 234 -3.49 -3.56 5.18
N THR A 235 -2.32 -3.83 5.74
CA THR A 235 -1.98 -3.50 7.13
C THR A 235 -0.90 -2.43 7.17
N TYR A 236 -1.09 -1.41 8.02
CA TYR A 236 -0.25 -0.23 8.13
C TYR A 236 0.10 0.08 9.58
N ARG A 237 1.25 0.71 9.79
CA ARG A 237 1.60 1.34 11.06
C ARG A 237 1.13 2.80 11.06
N LEU A 238 0.43 3.21 12.10
CA LEU A 238 0.00 4.59 12.28
C LEU A 238 1.14 5.41 12.90
N GLN A 239 1.70 6.34 12.13
CA GLN A 239 2.81 7.19 12.58
C GLN A 239 2.41 8.01 13.82
N GLY A 240 3.20 7.90 14.88
CA GLY A 240 2.96 8.64 16.13
C GLY A 240 1.87 8.07 17.05
N LEU A 241 1.19 6.98 16.67
CA LEU A 241 0.09 6.41 17.48
C LEU A 241 0.40 5.03 18.08
N ASN A 242 1.58 4.49 17.92
CA ASN A 242 1.95 3.13 18.39
C ASN A 242 0.83 2.08 18.18
N ARG A 243 0.19 2.11 17.01
CA ARG A 243 -0.93 1.25 16.61
C ARG A 243 -0.80 0.84 15.16
N TYR A 244 -1.47 -0.24 14.84
CA TYR A 244 -1.61 -0.76 13.48
C TYR A 244 -3.05 -0.66 13.03
N LEU A 245 -3.23 -0.37 11.75
CA LEU A 245 -4.50 -0.33 11.04
C LEU A 245 -4.50 -1.45 10.01
N THR A 246 -5.53 -2.28 9.98
CA THR A 246 -5.84 -3.12 8.83
C THR A 246 -7.10 -2.59 8.17
N ILE A 247 -7.01 -2.30 6.88
CA ILE A 247 -8.18 -2.11 6.03
C ILE A 247 -8.40 -3.38 5.22
N VAL A 248 -9.65 -3.73 4.98
CA VAL A 248 -10.01 -4.93 4.23
C VAL A 248 -11.28 -4.70 3.43
N GLU A 249 -11.31 -5.21 2.22
CA GLU A 249 -12.48 -5.13 1.36
C GLU A 249 -13.59 -6.04 1.87
N ALA A 250 -14.82 -5.54 1.80
CA ALA A 250 -16.02 -6.26 2.08
C ALA A 250 -16.98 -6.21 0.88
N GLN A 251 -17.81 -7.22 0.75
CA GLN A 251 -18.78 -7.31 -0.32
C GLN A 251 -20.20 -7.24 0.26
N GLY A 252 -20.83 -6.07 0.08
CA GLY A 252 -22.26 -5.92 0.34
C GLY A 252 -23.11 -6.54 -0.78
N LYS A 253 -24.42 -6.37 -0.70
CA LYS A 253 -25.43 -6.91 -1.68
C LYS A 253 -25.25 -6.42 -3.12
N ALA A 254 -24.15 -6.17 -3.67
CA ALA A 254 -23.83 -5.73 -5.03
C ALA A 254 -22.83 -4.56 -5.07
N ARG A 255 -22.10 -4.33 -3.99
CA ARG A 255 -21.12 -3.26 -3.93
C ARG A 255 -19.90 -3.69 -3.14
N ARG A 256 -18.76 -3.19 -3.54
CA ARG A 256 -17.48 -3.30 -2.83
C ARG A 256 -17.28 -2.07 -1.95
N TYR A 257 -16.83 -2.27 -0.72
CA TYR A 257 -16.52 -1.22 0.23
C TYR A 257 -15.41 -1.66 1.18
N TYR A 258 -14.85 -0.73 1.94
CA TYR A 258 -13.77 -1.03 2.86
C TYR A 258 -14.19 -0.93 4.32
N LYS A 259 -13.72 -1.87 5.11
CA LYS A 259 -13.74 -1.92 6.57
C LYS A 259 -12.38 -1.59 7.15
N ALA A 260 -12.32 -1.23 8.44
CA ALA A 260 -11.10 -0.92 9.16
C ALA A 260 -11.09 -1.53 10.56
N TYR A 261 -9.93 -2.01 10.96
CA TYR A 261 -9.65 -2.60 12.27
C TYR A 261 -8.35 -2.06 12.83
N LEU A 262 -8.26 -1.91 14.16
CA LEU A 262 -7.06 -1.47 14.87
C LEU A 262 -6.50 -2.57 15.75
N ALA A 263 -5.18 -2.57 15.91
CA ALA A 263 -4.48 -3.39 16.91
C ALA A 263 -3.26 -2.63 17.45
N ASP A 264 -2.85 -2.99 18.67
CA ASP A 264 -1.65 -2.44 19.28
C ASP A 264 -0.38 -3.22 18.82
N ARG A 265 -0.56 -4.41 18.25
CA ARG A 265 0.49 -5.29 17.71
C ARG A 265 0.01 -5.99 16.45
N LEU A 266 0.93 -6.41 15.58
CA LEU A 266 0.63 -7.12 14.33
C LEU A 266 0.00 -8.50 14.57
N GLU A 267 0.23 -9.10 15.73
CA GLU A 267 -0.43 -10.34 16.15
C GLU A 267 -1.90 -10.12 16.55
N GLY A 268 -2.31 -8.89 16.80
CA GLY A 268 -3.63 -8.53 17.32
C GLY A 268 -3.67 -8.44 18.86
N PRO A 269 -4.85 -8.50 19.47
CA PRO A 269 -6.15 -8.70 18.82
C PRO A 269 -6.57 -7.49 17.98
N TRP A 270 -7.16 -7.76 16.83
CA TRP A 270 -7.74 -6.74 15.95
C TRP A 270 -9.14 -6.37 16.44
N ARG A 271 -9.38 -5.07 16.62
CA ARG A 271 -10.65 -4.52 17.11
C ARG A 271 -11.33 -3.71 16.01
N PRO A 272 -12.66 -3.83 15.85
CA PRO A 272 -13.41 -3.01 14.91
C PRO A 272 -13.17 -1.52 15.12
N LEU A 273 -12.97 -0.79 14.02
CA LEU A 273 -12.92 0.67 13.99
C LEU A 273 -14.04 1.22 13.10
N ALA A 274 -14.19 0.66 11.90
CA ALA A 274 -15.21 0.99 10.92
C ALA A 274 -15.54 -0.29 10.14
N ASP A 275 -16.44 -1.12 10.66
CA ASP A 275 -16.59 -2.52 10.23
C ASP A 275 -18.02 -2.90 9.75
N SER A 276 -18.89 -1.91 9.51
CA SER A 276 -20.18 -2.11 8.87
C SER A 276 -20.33 -1.21 7.64
N ILE A 277 -21.34 -1.46 6.82
CA ILE A 277 -21.60 -0.61 5.64
C ILE A 277 -22.07 0.79 6.02
N GLU A 278 -22.77 0.91 7.15
CA GLU A 278 -23.26 2.19 7.71
C GLU A 278 -22.12 2.98 8.35
N HIS A 279 -21.14 2.28 8.90
CA HIS A 279 -19.92 2.82 9.51
C HIS A 279 -18.70 2.20 8.84
N SER A 280 -18.46 2.55 7.59
CA SER A 280 -17.41 2.00 6.75
C SER A 280 -16.16 2.87 6.74
N PHE A 281 -15.02 2.27 6.44
CA PHE A 281 -13.82 3.01 6.13
C PHE A 281 -13.98 3.81 4.83
N ALA A 282 -14.43 3.15 3.74
CA ALA A 282 -14.76 3.80 2.47
C ALA A 282 -15.93 3.08 1.78
N ALA A 283 -17.04 3.79 1.59
CA ALA A 283 -18.23 3.36 0.89
C ALA A 283 -18.94 4.57 0.26
N PRO A 284 -19.92 4.40 -0.63
CA PRO A 284 -20.65 5.53 -1.21
C PRO A 284 -21.26 6.49 -0.18
N ALA A 285 -21.63 5.99 1.01
CA ALA A 285 -22.28 6.79 2.04
C ALA A 285 -21.32 7.82 2.69
N ASN A 286 -20.01 7.61 2.66
CA ASN A 286 -19.03 8.50 3.28
C ASN A 286 -17.98 9.05 2.29
N VAL A 287 -18.24 8.92 0.97
CA VAL A 287 -17.38 9.47 -0.09
C VAL A 287 -18.16 10.52 -0.90
N GLN A 288 -17.66 11.74 -0.92
CA GLN A 288 -18.13 12.78 -1.83
C GLN A 288 -17.35 12.69 -3.14
N LEU A 289 -18.02 12.42 -4.25
CA LEU A 289 -17.45 12.41 -5.58
C LEU A 289 -17.65 13.77 -6.27
N ASP A 290 -16.57 14.36 -6.79
CA ASP A 290 -16.68 15.56 -7.65
C ASP A 290 -17.34 15.22 -8.99
N VAL A 291 -17.09 14.01 -9.50
CA VAL A 291 -17.69 13.44 -10.70
C VAL A 291 -18.21 12.05 -10.35
N PRO A 292 -19.47 11.72 -10.58
CA PRO A 292 -20.02 10.39 -10.34
C PRO A 292 -19.48 9.40 -11.37
N TRP A 293 -18.52 8.55 -10.99
CA TRP A 293 -17.91 7.56 -11.86
C TRP A 293 -17.81 6.18 -11.24
N THR A 294 -18.00 6.07 -9.93
CA THR A 294 -17.88 4.81 -9.20
C THR A 294 -18.89 4.74 -8.06
N ASP A 295 -19.42 3.56 -7.83
CA ASP A 295 -20.18 3.17 -6.64
C ASP A 295 -19.46 2.10 -5.84
N ASN A 296 -18.36 1.57 -6.39
CA ASN A 296 -17.58 0.48 -5.82
C ASN A 296 -16.18 0.97 -5.44
N PHE A 297 -15.83 0.80 -4.18
CA PHE A 297 -14.50 1.08 -3.64
C PHE A 297 -13.85 -0.26 -3.34
N SER A 298 -12.95 -0.67 -4.21
CA SER A 298 -12.36 -2.01 -4.22
C SER A 298 -10.85 -1.90 -4.23
N HIS A 299 -10.16 -2.98 -4.06
CA HIS A 299 -8.73 -3.20 -3.90
C HIS A 299 -7.86 -1.94 -4.07
N GLY A 300 -7.25 -1.47 -2.99
CA GLY A 300 -6.48 -0.22 -3.02
C GLY A 300 -5.48 -0.13 -1.88
N GLU A 301 -4.56 0.83 -1.99
CA GLU A 301 -3.48 1.06 -1.03
C GLU A 301 -3.53 2.48 -0.46
N LEU A 302 -3.34 2.62 0.86
CA LEU A 302 -3.11 3.91 1.51
C LEU A 302 -1.74 4.48 1.11
N ILE A 303 -1.71 5.77 0.80
CA ILE A 303 -0.46 6.46 0.49
C ILE A 303 0.42 6.49 1.73
N ARG A 304 1.56 5.82 1.66
CA ARG A 304 2.52 5.69 2.75
C ARG A 304 3.33 6.96 2.98
N ALA A 305 3.75 7.17 4.23
CA ALA A 305 4.66 8.24 4.62
C ALA A 305 6.14 7.91 4.32
N GLY A 306 6.45 6.62 4.15
CA GLY A 306 7.77 6.08 3.84
C GLY A 306 7.74 5.08 2.68
N ILE A 307 8.89 4.52 2.37
CA ILE A 307 9.06 3.58 1.25
C ILE A 307 9.30 2.14 1.74
N ASP A 308 9.52 1.96 3.04
CA ASP A 308 10.08 0.74 3.61
C ASP A 308 9.01 -0.27 4.08
N GLU A 309 9.51 -1.39 4.58
CA GLU A 309 8.74 -2.54 5.07
C GLU A 309 7.84 -2.24 6.28
N ARG A 310 7.99 -1.08 6.92
CA ARG A 310 7.17 -0.70 8.08
C ARG A 310 5.78 -0.24 7.70
N MET A 311 5.53 0.04 6.43
CA MET A 311 4.22 0.45 5.90
C MET A 311 3.58 1.61 6.69
N GLU A 312 4.38 2.62 7.05
CA GLU A 312 3.89 3.74 7.86
C GLU A 312 2.99 4.67 7.03
N ILE A 313 1.88 5.09 7.64
CA ILE A 313 1.00 6.13 7.10
C ILE A 313 0.89 7.30 8.09
N ASN A 314 0.66 8.50 7.56
CA ASN A 314 0.40 9.69 8.37
C ASN A 314 -1.10 9.75 8.74
N PRO A 315 -1.48 9.53 10.00
CA PRO A 315 -2.89 9.53 10.41
C PRO A 315 -3.57 10.90 10.33
N GLY A 316 -2.80 11.98 10.21
CA GLY A 316 -3.35 13.34 10.05
C GLY A 316 -3.66 13.72 8.61
N ARG A 317 -3.27 12.91 7.63
CA ARG A 317 -3.50 13.15 6.20
C ARG A 317 -3.50 11.83 5.45
N ILE A 318 -4.65 11.18 5.40
CA ILE A 318 -4.80 9.90 4.68
C ILE A 318 -5.25 10.15 3.25
N ARG A 319 -4.63 9.40 2.33
CA ARG A 319 -5.07 9.25 0.95
C ARG A 319 -5.12 7.77 0.61
N PHE A 320 -6.08 7.38 -0.18
CA PHE A 320 -6.32 5.99 -0.56
C PHE A 320 -6.44 5.88 -2.08
N LEU A 321 -5.45 5.25 -2.70
CA LEU A 321 -5.48 4.89 -4.12
C LEU A 321 -6.26 3.59 -4.24
N TYR A 322 -7.37 3.59 -4.98
CA TYR A 322 -8.31 2.48 -5.07
C TYR A 322 -8.74 2.21 -6.50
N GLN A 323 -9.23 1.02 -6.75
CA GLN A 323 -9.95 0.71 -7.99
C GLN A 323 -11.44 0.96 -7.80
N GLY A 324 -12.07 1.53 -8.83
CA GLY A 324 -13.50 1.85 -8.84
C GLY A 324 -14.15 1.49 -10.16
N ALA A 325 -15.46 1.26 -10.10
CA ALA A 325 -16.38 1.07 -11.21
C ALA A 325 -17.78 1.45 -10.78
N SER A 326 -18.65 1.87 -11.71
CA SER A 326 -20.06 2.12 -11.40
C SER A 326 -20.80 0.82 -11.09
N ASP A 327 -21.96 0.94 -10.45
CA ASP A 327 -22.84 -0.20 -10.21
C ASP A 327 -23.32 -0.85 -11.51
N GLU A 328 -23.52 -0.06 -12.56
CA GLU A 328 -23.89 -0.55 -13.89
C GLU A 328 -22.77 -1.39 -14.48
N GLU A 329 -21.53 -0.87 -14.53
CA GLU A 329 -20.36 -1.59 -15.01
C GLU A 329 -20.11 -2.87 -14.20
N TYR A 330 -20.28 -2.81 -12.88
CA TYR A 330 -20.05 -3.95 -11.97
C TYR A 330 -21.08 -5.08 -12.19
N ARG A 331 -22.35 -4.75 -12.51
CA ARG A 331 -23.43 -5.73 -12.65
C ARG A 331 -23.65 -6.22 -14.08
N SER A 332 -23.33 -5.38 -15.08
CA SER A 332 -23.59 -5.70 -16.49
C SER A 332 -22.62 -6.70 -17.10
N THR A 333 -21.46 -6.91 -16.42
CA THR A 333 -20.42 -7.82 -16.90
C THR A 333 -20.09 -8.86 -15.83
N GLY A 334 -19.59 -10.03 -16.22
CA GLY A 334 -18.93 -10.92 -15.24
C GLY A 334 -17.67 -10.27 -14.68
N TYR A 335 -17.18 -10.72 -13.52
CA TYR A 335 -16.03 -10.14 -12.83
C TYR A 335 -14.82 -9.83 -13.74
N GLY A 336 -14.56 -10.70 -14.72
CA GLY A 336 -13.49 -10.50 -15.70
C GLY A 336 -13.73 -9.39 -16.71
N GLY A 337 -14.93 -8.87 -16.83
CA GLY A 337 -15.30 -7.81 -17.78
C GLY A 337 -15.44 -6.42 -17.14
N ILE A 338 -15.36 -6.30 -15.82
CA ILE A 338 -15.51 -5.02 -15.12
C ILE A 338 -14.37 -4.08 -15.52
N PRO A 339 -14.69 -2.88 -16.07
CA PRO A 339 -13.68 -1.93 -16.54
C PRO A 339 -13.14 -1.08 -15.37
N TRP A 340 -12.44 -1.70 -14.46
CA TRP A 340 -11.85 -1.03 -13.32
C TRP A 340 -10.92 0.11 -13.73
N ARG A 341 -10.97 1.21 -13.00
CA ARG A 341 -10.12 2.40 -13.12
C ARG A 341 -9.60 2.80 -11.74
N LEU A 342 -8.50 3.54 -11.68
CA LEU A 342 -7.94 3.98 -10.40
C LEU A 342 -8.43 5.38 -10.04
N GLY A 343 -8.84 5.56 -8.80
CA GLY A 343 -9.20 6.84 -8.18
C GLY A 343 -8.41 7.10 -6.90
N MET A 344 -8.49 8.32 -6.38
CA MET A 344 -7.85 8.74 -5.14
C MET A 344 -8.91 9.28 -4.18
N LEU A 345 -9.01 8.69 -2.99
CA LEU A 345 -9.72 9.31 -1.88
C LEU A 345 -8.75 10.16 -1.07
N GLU A 346 -9.20 11.34 -0.67
CA GLU A 346 -8.52 12.22 0.28
C GLU A 346 -9.40 12.41 1.50
N SER A 347 -8.84 12.19 2.72
CA SER A 347 -9.59 12.38 3.94
C SER A 347 -10.00 13.85 4.13
N GLN A 348 -11.26 14.08 4.39
CA GLN A 348 -11.76 15.37 4.86
C GLN A 348 -11.38 15.53 6.35
N ARG A 349 -11.02 16.75 6.74
CA ARG A 349 -10.65 17.07 8.12
C ARG A 349 -11.87 17.19 9.02
#